data_17fe9ddd38de6e158876accf2b1cac26
#
_entry.id   17fe9ddd38de6e158876accf2b1cac26
#
_cell.length_a   1.000
_cell.length_b   1.000
_cell.length_c   1.000
_cell.angle_alpha   90.00
_cell.angle_beta   90.00
_cell.angle_gamma   90.00
#
_symmetry.space_group_name_H-M   'P 1'
#
loop_
_entity.id
_entity.type
_entity.pdbx_description
1 polymer ?
#
loop_
_entity_poly.entity_id
_entity_poly.type
_entity_poly.pdbx_seq_one_letter_code
_entity_poly.pdbx_strand_id
1 'polypeptide(L)'
;MERIGIYGGTFNPPHIGHLEAAKQAVKSLGLSKLLLIPAYAPPHKAVLPEHSPTAQQRLEMLRIAAAGCPELSVSDMELRREGVSYSCETVEAVKGQFPGAELVLLMGTDMFLTFDTWMHPEEIVKNASLGVFYRGDKGEQPAIAKKKAEMEARGVTVYLVRNEVIPISSTQMRRLLAFRCAGRFLPEGVLDYIRENRLYDTRADWKNLPMEALEPIVISLLNPNRVKHVLGCRDTAVALAKRWGGECQ
;
A
#
# COMPACT_ATOMS: atom_id res chain seq x y z
N MET A 1 -21.96 -5.97 -17.54
CA MET A 1 -21.47 -4.58 -17.39
C MET A 1 -19.99 -4.66 -17.04
N GLU A 2 -19.15 -3.89 -17.70
CA GLU A 2 -17.72 -3.87 -17.43
C GLU A 2 -17.47 -3.22 -16.06
N ARG A 3 -16.58 -3.81 -15.25
CA ARG A 3 -16.23 -3.27 -13.93
C ARG A 3 -14.76 -2.94 -13.88
N ILE A 4 -14.44 -1.67 -13.62
CA ILE A 4 -13.07 -1.14 -13.61
C ILE A 4 -12.68 -0.77 -12.18
N GLY A 5 -11.57 -1.32 -11.71
CA GLY A 5 -10.96 -0.95 -10.44
C GLY A 5 -10.04 0.27 -10.60
N ILE A 6 -10.04 1.14 -9.60
CA ILE A 6 -9.12 2.28 -9.48
C ILE A 6 -8.34 2.07 -8.18
N TYR A 7 -7.03 1.91 -8.28
CA TYR A 7 -6.16 1.77 -7.12
C TYR A 7 -5.08 2.85 -7.14
N GLY A 8 -5.39 3.96 -6.48
CA GLY A 8 -4.47 5.07 -6.29
C GLY A 8 -3.49 4.81 -5.15
N GLY A 9 -2.29 5.33 -5.26
CA GLY A 9 -1.30 5.22 -4.19
C GLY A 9 0.01 5.94 -4.48
N THR A 10 0.81 6.15 -3.45
CA THR A 10 2.14 6.76 -3.64
C THR A 10 3.11 5.79 -4.31
N PHE A 11 2.99 4.48 -4.04
CA PHE A 11 3.86 3.41 -4.56
C PHE A 11 5.36 3.75 -4.41
N ASN A 12 5.79 4.00 -3.19
CA ASN A 12 7.14 4.50 -2.89
C ASN A 12 7.97 3.57 -1.97
N PRO A 13 8.51 2.44 -2.49
CA PRO A 13 8.28 1.83 -3.80
C PRO A 13 6.99 0.98 -3.86
N PRO A 14 6.56 0.54 -5.07
CA PRO A 14 5.62 -0.56 -5.21
C PRO A 14 6.28 -1.84 -4.66
N HIS A 15 5.47 -2.69 -4.04
CA HIS A 15 5.93 -3.95 -3.45
C HIS A 15 4.88 -5.05 -3.63
N ILE A 16 5.28 -6.31 -3.37
CA ILE A 16 4.41 -7.48 -3.60
C ILE A 16 3.06 -7.34 -2.87
N GLY A 17 3.00 -6.68 -1.71
CA GLY A 17 1.74 -6.43 -1.00
C GLY A 17 0.74 -5.58 -1.79
N HIS A 18 1.20 -4.61 -2.59
CA HIS A 18 0.32 -3.85 -3.48
C HIS A 18 -0.21 -4.70 -4.63
N LEU A 19 0.66 -5.51 -5.24
CA LEU A 19 0.27 -6.35 -6.38
C LEU A 19 -0.68 -7.47 -5.97
N GLU A 20 -0.40 -8.14 -4.86
CA GLU A 20 -1.28 -9.21 -4.36
C GLU A 20 -2.66 -8.66 -3.95
N ALA A 21 -2.71 -7.48 -3.28
CA ALA A 21 -3.97 -6.82 -3.01
C ALA A 21 -4.74 -6.49 -4.30
N ALA A 22 -4.04 -5.96 -5.31
CA ALA A 22 -4.63 -5.66 -6.61
C ALA A 22 -5.20 -6.92 -7.30
N LYS A 23 -4.43 -8.02 -7.36
CA LYS A 23 -4.88 -9.30 -7.93
C LYS A 23 -6.08 -9.88 -7.18
N GLN A 24 -6.06 -9.82 -5.86
CA GLN A 24 -7.20 -10.27 -5.04
C GLN A 24 -8.44 -9.44 -5.32
N ALA A 25 -8.32 -8.12 -5.48
CA ALA A 25 -9.44 -7.26 -5.86
C ALA A 25 -10.00 -7.62 -7.24
N VAL A 26 -9.14 -7.81 -8.23
CA VAL A 26 -9.56 -8.25 -9.57
C VAL A 26 -10.39 -9.52 -9.48
N LYS A 27 -9.89 -10.53 -8.77
CA LYS A 27 -10.55 -11.84 -8.63
C LYS A 27 -11.85 -11.74 -7.83
N SER A 28 -11.84 -11.08 -6.66
CA SER A 28 -12.98 -11.08 -5.74
C SER A 28 -14.14 -10.18 -6.20
N LEU A 29 -13.84 -9.11 -6.93
CA LEU A 29 -14.83 -8.17 -7.44
C LEU A 29 -15.19 -8.40 -8.91
N GLY A 30 -14.55 -9.36 -9.58
CA GLY A 30 -14.76 -9.64 -11.01
C GLY A 30 -14.42 -8.42 -11.87
N LEU A 31 -13.30 -7.73 -11.56
CA LEU A 31 -12.86 -6.57 -12.33
C LEU A 31 -12.36 -7.03 -13.70
N SER A 32 -12.83 -6.41 -14.77
CA SER A 32 -12.28 -6.61 -16.12
C SER A 32 -10.90 -5.98 -16.30
N LYS A 33 -10.64 -4.92 -15.53
CA LYS A 33 -9.36 -4.22 -15.49
C LYS A 33 -9.20 -3.51 -14.15
N LEU A 34 -7.96 -3.40 -13.67
CA LEU A 34 -7.62 -2.57 -12.53
C LEU A 34 -6.55 -1.55 -12.91
N LEU A 35 -6.87 -0.27 -12.74
CA LEU A 35 -5.96 0.84 -12.99
C LEU A 35 -5.13 1.12 -11.74
N LEU A 36 -3.82 0.92 -11.82
CA LEU A 36 -2.85 1.34 -10.82
C LEU A 36 -2.41 2.76 -11.15
N ILE A 37 -2.69 3.71 -10.27
CA ILE A 37 -2.47 5.14 -10.53
C ILE A 37 -1.53 5.72 -9.48
N PRO A 38 -0.25 5.94 -9.83
CA PRO A 38 0.69 6.57 -8.90
C PRO A 38 0.36 8.05 -8.72
N ALA A 39 0.27 8.50 -7.44
CA ALA A 39 0.03 9.90 -7.13
C ALA A 39 1.20 10.77 -7.60
N TYR A 40 0.91 11.91 -8.23
CA TYR A 40 1.94 12.93 -8.49
C TYR A 40 2.39 13.54 -7.17
N ALA A 41 1.49 14.19 -6.44
CA ALA A 41 1.70 14.70 -5.09
C ALA A 41 0.53 14.27 -4.18
N PRO A 42 0.75 13.31 -3.25
CA PRO A 42 -0.32 12.82 -2.40
C PRO A 42 -0.77 13.88 -1.39
N PRO A 43 -2.09 14.15 -1.22
CA PRO A 43 -2.60 15.25 -0.39
C PRO A 43 -2.26 15.11 1.10
N HIS A 44 -2.10 13.88 1.60
CA HIS A 44 -1.82 13.60 3.01
C HIS A 44 -0.33 13.47 3.35
N LYS A 45 0.56 13.70 2.38
CA LYS A 45 2.02 13.61 2.56
C LYS A 45 2.66 14.89 2.04
N ALA A 46 2.66 15.92 2.87
CA ALA A 46 3.17 17.24 2.51
C ALA A 46 4.65 17.23 2.08
N VAL A 47 5.45 16.27 2.58
CA VAL A 47 6.87 16.13 2.21
C VAL A 47 7.17 14.64 2.05
N LEU A 48 7.59 14.25 0.86
CA LEU A 48 8.22 12.93 0.66
C LEU A 48 9.58 12.95 1.36
N PRO A 49 10.04 11.80 1.93
CA PRO A 49 11.37 11.71 2.52
C PRO A 49 12.43 12.20 1.54
N GLU A 50 13.49 12.82 2.08
CA GLU A 50 14.66 13.20 1.31
C GLU A 50 15.17 12.00 0.49
N HIS A 51 15.63 12.22 -0.74
CA HIS A 51 15.99 11.17 -1.71
C HIS A 51 14.84 10.23 -2.14
N SER A 52 13.58 10.64 -1.96
CA SER A 52 12.46 9.91 -2.54
C SER A 52 12.49 9.97 -4.06
N PRO A 53 12.11 8.87 -4.74
CA PRO A 53 11.95 8.87 -6.18
C PRO A 53 10.97 9.94 -6.66
N THR A 54 11.24 10.50 -7.81
CA THR A 54 10.29 11.39 -8.52
C THR A 54 9.00 10.64 -8.85
N ALA A 55 7.93 11.38 -9.18
CA ALA A 55 6.68 10.77 -9.63
C ALA A 55 6.91 9.86 -10.87
N GLN A 56 7.77 10.30 -11.80
CA GLN A 56 8.13 9.52 -12.99
C GLN A 56 8.87 8.23 -12.65
N GLN A 57 9.80 8.27 -11.72
CA GLN A 57 10.50 7.06 -11.27
C GLN A 57 9.56 6.08 -10.54
N ARG A 58 8.57 6.58 -9.78
CA ARG A 58 7.56 5.73 -9.15
C ARG A 58 6.61 5.10 -10.17
N LEU A 59 6.25 5.85 -11.20
CA LEU A 59 5.48 5.33 -12.34
C LEU A 59 6.23 4.19 -13.03
N GLU A 60 7.52 4.37 -13.29
CA GLU A 60 8.32 3.34 -13.98
C GLU A 60 8.47 2.07 -13.15
N MET A 61 8.79 2.22 -11.86
CA MET A 61 8.80 1.06 -10.95
C MET A 61 7.45 0.32 -10.94
N LEU A 62 6.33 1.05 -11.01
CA LEU A 62 5.01 0.45 -11.03
C LEU A 62 4.71 -0.26 -12.35
N ARG A 63 5.18 0.27 -13.49
CA ARG A 63 5.11 -0.40 -14.80
C ARG A 63 5.88 -1.72 -14.80
N ILE A 64 7.11 -1.68 -14.31
CA ILE A 64 7.94 -2.90 -14.16
C ILE A 64 7.21 -3.91 -13.27
N ALA A 65 6.70 -3.47 -12.13
CA ALA A 65 6.00 -4.33 -11.18
C ALA A 65 4.74 -5.00 -11.76
N ALA A 66 4.01 -4.33 -12.64
CA ALA A 66 2.76 -4.80 -13.22
C ALA A 66 2.95 -5.58 -14.55
N ALA A 67 4.15 -5.58 -15.14
CA ALA A 67 4.39 -6.12 -16.49
C ALA A 67 3.94 -7.58 -16.70
N GLY A 68 3.97 -8.41 -15.65
CA GLY A 68 3.54 -9.81 -15.71
C GLY A 68 2.04 -10.04 -15.41
N CYS A 69 1.21 -8.99 -15.29
CA CYS A 69 -0.17 -9.08 -14.85
C CYS A 69 -1.10 -8.39 -15.85
N PRO A 70 -1.68 -9.12 -16.83
CA PRO A 70 -2.46 -8.52 -17.92
C PRO A 70 -3.74 -7.79 -17.44
N GLU A 71 -4.27 -8.17 -16.29
CA GLU A 71 -5.42 -7.50 -15.66
C GLU A 71 -5.09 -6.18 -14.98
N LEU A 72 -3.79 -5.91 -14.72
CA LEU A 72 -3.32 -4.68 -14.11
C LEU A 72 -2.83 -3.71 -15.20
N SER A 73 -3.30 -2.50 -15.16
CA SER A 73 -2.94 -1.44 -16.10
C SER A 73 -2.42 -0.23 -15.35
N VAL A 74 -1.23 0.23 -15.68
CA VAL A 74 -0.66 1.42 -15.02
C VAL A 74 -1.03 2.66 -15.81
N SER A 75 -1.62 3.65 -15.14
CA SER A 75 -2.00 4.93 -15.73
C SER A 75 -1.20 6.07 -15.14
N ASP A 76 -0.73 6.95 -16.01
CA ASP A 76 0.02 8.17 -15.68
C ASP A 76 -0.86 9.42 -15.56
N MET A 77 -2.18 9.25 -15.47
CA MET A 77 -3.14 10.35 -15.55
C MET A 77 -2.91 11.44 -14.51
N GLU A 78 -2.56 11.07 -13.27
CA GLU A 78 -2.26 12.03 -12.21
C GLU A 78 -0.91 12.74 -12.43
N LEU A 79 0.05 12.04 -13.03
CA LEU A 79 1.33 12.65 -13.41
C LEU A 79 1.15 13.69 -14.53
N ARG A 80 0.30 13.39 -15.51
CA ARG A 80 0.00 14.33 -16.61
C ARG A 80 -0.80 15.54 -16.16
N ARG A 81 -1.67 15.35 -15.14
CA ARG A 81 -2.46 16.45 -14.57
C ARG A 81 -1.58 17.36 -13.71
N GLU A 82 -0.50 16.80 -13.12
CA GLU A 82 0.36 17.47 -12.13
C GLU A 82 -0.42 17.94 -10.88
N GLY A 83 0.22 18.65 -9.98
CA GLY A 83 -0.42 19.18 -8.77
C GLY A 83 -0.78 18.12 -7.73
N VAL A 84 -1.69 18.48 -6.82
CA VAL A 84 -2.14 17.57 -5.76
C VAL A 84 -3.08 16.51 -6.34
N SER A 85 -2.84 15.25 -6.02
CA SER A 85 -3.60 14.11 -6.52
C SER A 85 -4.87 13.88 -5.69
N TYR A 86 -5.97 14.51 -6.07
CA TYR A 86 -7.28 14.28 -5.45
C TYR A 86 -8.05 13.14 -6.14
N SER A 87 -8.57 12.20 -5.33
CA SER A 87 -9.28 11.02 -5.83
C SER A 87 -10.60 11.37 -6.55
N CYS A 88 -11.27 12.47 -6.20
CA CYS A 88 -12.47 12.93 -6.89
C CYS A 88 -12.20 13.23 -8.37
N GLU A 89 -11.12 13.96 -8.66
CA GLU A 89 -10.70 14.28 -10.03
C GLU A 89 -10.26 13.04 -10.81
N THR A 90 -9.61 12.10 -10.12
CA THR A 90 -9.17 10.84 -10.73
C THR A 90 -10.36 9.95 -11.08
N VAL A 91 -11.34 9.80 -10.18
CA VAL A 91 -12.57 9.04 -10.44
C VAL A 91 -13.37 9.66 -11.59
N GLU A 92 -13.51 10.99 -11.62
CA GLU A 92 -14.18 11.72 -12.71
C GLU A 92 -13.48 11.47 -14.05
N ALA A 93 -12.16 11.59 -14.10
CA ALA A 93 -11.38 11.36 -15.31
C ALA A 93 -11.50 9.92 -15.81
N VAL A 94 -11.48 8.91 -14.91
CA VAL A 94 -11.70 7.50 -15.26
C VAL A 94 -13.14 7.29 -15.74
N LYS A 95 -14.14 7.93 -15.11
CA LYS A 95 -15.53 7.86 -15.57
C LYS A 95 -15.71 8.37 -16.99
N GLY A 96 -15.01 9.46 -17.33
CA GLY A 96 -14.97 9.98 -18.69
C GLY A 96 -14.35 9.02 -19.71
N GLN A 97 -13.34 8.26 -19.31
CA GLN A 97 -12.69 7.24 -20.16
C GLN A 97 -13.55 5.97 -20.33
N PHE A 98 -14.34 5.59 -19.32
CA PHE A 98 -15.16 4.39 -19.28
C PHE A 98 -16.60 4.71 -18.89
N PRO A 99 -17.37 5.47 -19.73
CA PRO A 99 -18.67 6.03 -19.34
C PRO A 99 -19.73 4.95 -19.05
N GLY A 100 -19.61 3.76 -19.65
CA GLY A 100 -20.50 2.61 -19.45
C GLY A 100 -20.09 1.65 -18.33
N ALA A 101 -18.93 1.85 -17.71
CA ALA A 101 -18.42 0.93 -16.70
C ALA A 101 -18.91 1.28 -15.29
N GLU A 102 -19.02 0.23 -14.46
CA GLU A 102 -19.07 0.37 -13.00
C GLU A 102 -17.64 0.59 -12.49
N LEU A 103 -17.42 1.70 -11.79
CA LEU A 103 -16.12 2.00 -11.20
C LEU A 103 -16.08 1.56 -9.74
N VAL A 104 -14.93 1.01 -9.31
CA VAL A 104 -14.68 0.65 -7.91
C VAL A 104 -13.38 1.31 -7.46
N LEU A 105 -13.46 2.29 -6.55
CA LEU A 105 -12.30 2.92 -5.95
C LEU A 105 -11.78 2.06 -4.80
N LEU A 106 -10.55 1.55 -4.93
CA LEU A 106 -9.92 0.65 -3.98
C LEU A 106 -9.07 1.42 -2.97
N MET A 107 -9.22 1.10 -1.69
CA MET A 107 -8.49 1.75 -0.60
C MET A 107 -8.25 0.82 0.58
N GLY A 108 -7.28 1.15 1.42
CA GLY A 108 -7.06 0.46 2.69
C GLY A 108 -8.06 0.87 3.77
N THR A 109 -8.13 0.10 4.86
CA THR A 109 -9.02 0.36 6.01
C THR A 109 -8.85 1.77 6.56
N ASP A 110 -7.60 2.22 6.77
CA ASP A 110 -7.33 3.56 7.34
C ASP A 110 -7.94 4.68 6.48
N MET A 111 -7.81 4.55 5.16
CA MET A 111 -8.36 5.50 4.20
C MET A 111 -9.90 5.45 4.17
N PHE A 112 -10.50 4.26 4.29
CA PHE A 112 -11.95 4.11 4.36
C PHE A 112 -12.54 4.74 5.62
N LEU A 113 -11.92 4.54 6.78
CA LEU A 113 -12.40 5.10 8.04
C LEU A 113 -12.35 6.64 8.07
N THR A 114 -11.44 7.23 7.30
CA THR A 114 -11.29 8.69 7.17
C THR A 114 -11.90 9.26 5.89
N PHE A 115 -12.65 8.47 5.13
CA PHE A 115 -13.15 8.83 3.79
C PHE A 115 -13.97 10.13 3.77
N ASP A 116 -14.77 10.41 4.80
CA ASP A 116 -15.58 11.63 4.87
C ASP A 116 -14.75 12.92 4.97
N THR A 117 -13.44 12.82 5.24
CA THR A 117 -12.52 13.97 5.28
C THR A 117 -11.80 14.22 3.95
N TRP A 118 -12.08 13.40 2.93
CA TRP A 118 -11.46 13.57 1.62
C TRP A 118 -12.03 14.78 0.88
N MET A 119 -11.32 15.23 -0.14
CA MET A 119 -11.81 16.28 -1.03
C MET A 119 -13.00 15.75 -1.84
N HIS A 120 -14.16 16.41 -1.71
CA HIS A 120 -15.39 16.08 -2.43
C HIS A 120 -15.78 14.59 -2.41
N PRO A 121 -15.93 13.96 -1.22
CA PRO A 121 -16.25 12.54 -1.12
C PRO A 121 -17.60 12.20 -1.75
N GLU A 122 -18.55 13.14 -1.79
CA GLU A 122 -19.85 13.01 -2.44
C GLU A 122 -19.73 12.82 -3.97
N GLU A 123 -18.78 13.48 -4.61
CA GLU A 123 -18.54 13.30 -6.04
C GLU A 123 -17.89 11.96 -6.35
N ILE A 124 -17.06 11.44 -5.43
CA ILE A 124 -16.48 10.11 -5.56
C ILE A 124 -17.58 9.04 -5.57
N VAL A 125 -18.45 9.04 -4.54
CA VAL A 125 -19.47 8.00 -4.39
C VAL A 125 -20.61 8.09 -5.39
N LYS A 126 -20.82 9.23 -6.02
CA LYS A 126 -21.72 9.43 -7.15
C LYS A 126 -21.25 8.67 -8.41
N ASN A 127 -19.94 8.53 -8.59
CA ASN A 127 -19.33 7.99 -9.78
C ASN A 127 -18.70 6.59 -9.58
N ALA A 128 -18.42 6.18 -8.35
CA ALA A 128 -17.76 4.91 -8.05
C ALA A 128 -18.28 4.27 -6.75
N SER A 129 -18.34 2.95 -6.74
CA SER A 129 -18.44 2.14 -5.53
C SER A 129 -17.10 2.14 -4.78
N LEU A 130 -17.12 1.85 -3.48
CA LEU A 130 -15.91 1.75 -2.67
C LEU A 130 -15.49 0.29 -2.47
N GLY A 131 -14.22 -0.02 -2.71
CA GLY A 131 -13.62 -1.32 -2.43
C GLY A 131 -12.59 -1.18 -1.31
N VAL A 132 -12.79 -1.88 -0.20
CA VAL A 132 -11.98 -1.72 1.00
C VAL A 132 -11.14 -2.97 1.24
N PHE A 133 -9.82 -2.82 1.18
CA PHE A 133 -8.90 -3.88 1.61
C PHE A 133 -8.89 -3.98 3.14
N TYR A 134 -9.32 -5.11 3.68
CA TYR A 134 -9.30 -5.35 5.11
C TYR A 134 -8.46 -6.58 5.48
N ARG A 135 -7.79 -6.51 6.61
CA ARG A 135 -6.85 -7.54 7.06
C ARG A 135 -7.53 -8.70 7.79
N GLY A 136 -8.77 -8.55 8.17
CA GLY A 136 -9.48 -9.55 8.97
C GLY A 136 -9.11 -9.53 10.45
N ASP A 137 -8.37 -8.53 10.92
CA ASP A 137 -8.01 -8.36 12.32
C ASP A 137 -9.26 -8.08 13.15
N LYS A 138 -9.41 -8.83 14.26
CA LYS A 138 -10.60 -8.73 15.12
C LYS A 138 -10.83 -7.32 15.67
N GLY A 139 -9.78 -6.51 15.82
CA GLY A 139 -9.85 -5.15 16.34
C GLY A 139 -10.43 -4.13 15.36
N GLU A 140 -10.21 -4.30 14.06
CA GLU A 140 -10.68 -3.36 13.02
C GLU A 140 -12.11 -3.65 12.55
N GLN A 141 -12.55 -4.90 12.64
CA GLN A 141 -13.85 -5.35 12.10
C GLN A 141 -15.06 -4.53 12.58
N PRO A 142 -15.22 -4.19 13.88
CA PRO A 142 -16.37 -3.43 14.33
C PRO A 142 -16.43 -2.01 13.72
N ALA A 143 -15.29 -1.33 13.61
CA ALA A 143 -15.21 0.00 13.01
C ALA A 143 -15.53 -0.02 11.52
N ILE A 144 -14.98 -1.00 10.79
CA ILE A 144 -15.26 -1.20 9.37
C ILE A 144 -16.74 -1.50 9.14
N ALA A 145 -17.33 -2.41 9.93
CA ALA A 145 -18.72 -2.79 9.80
C ALA A 145 -19.66 -1.61 10.06
N LYS A 146 -19.39 -0.82 11.11
CA LYS A 146 -20.13 0.40 11.43
C LYS A 146 -20.05 1.40 10.27
N LYS A 147 -18.85 1.73 9.82
CA LYS A 147 -18.65 2.68 8.72
C LYS A 147 -19.30 2.21 7.42
N LYS A 148 -19.20 0.91 7.11
CA LYS A 148 -19.87 0.32 5.95
C LYS A 148 -21.38 0.52 6.04
N ALA A 149 -22.01 0.19 7.17
CA ALA A 149 -23.45 0.37 7.37
C ALA A 149 -23.87 1.84 7.21
N GLU A 150 -23.08 2.79 7.74
CA GLU A 150 -23.32 4.23 7.59
C GLU A 150 -23.27 4.66 6.10
N MET A 151 -22.30 4.16 5.34
CA MET A 151 -22.17 4.47 3.91
C MET A 151 -23.31 3.85 3.10
N GLU A 152 -23.67 2.58 3.37
CA GLU A 152 -24.78 1.89 2.70
C GLU A 152 -26.15 2.54 2.99
N ALA A 153 -26.36 3.04 4.20
CA ALA A 153 -27.55 3.83 4.54
C ALA A 153 -27.66 5.15 3.73
N ARG A 154 -26.54 5.66 3.24
CA ARG A 154 -26.46 6.83 2.34
C ARG A 154 -26.55 6.43 0.85
N GLY A 155 -26.82 5.15 0.54
CA GLY A 155 -26.92 4.63 -0.84
C GLY A 155 -25.58 4.32 -1.51
N VAL A 156 -24.47 4.31 -0.76
CA VAL A 156 -23.13 4.01 -1.30
C VAL A 156 -22.88 2.51 -1.28
N THR A 157 -22.48 1.94 -2.39
CA THR A 157 -22.07 0.53 -2.46
C THR A 157 -20.65 0.34 -1.92
N VAL A 158 -20.48 -0.54 -0.93
CA VAL A 158 -19.18 -0.82 -0.30
C VAL A 158 -18.85 -2.31 -0.37
N TYR A 159 -17.80 -2.64 -1.10
CA TYR A 159 -17.26 -4.00 -1.21
C TYR A 159 -16.11 -4.19 -0.20
N LEU A 160 -16.12 -5.29 0.55
CA LEU A 160 -15.01 -5.68 1.40
C LEU A 160 -14.15 -6.71 0.67
N VAL A 161 -12.90 -6.37 0.40
CA VAL A 161 -11.92 -7.26 -0.22
C VAL A 161 -11.02 -7.80 0.88
N ARG A 162 -11.18 -9.08 1.20
CA ARG A 162 -10.29 -9.73 2.15
C ARG A 162 -8.89 -9.83 1.54
N ASN A 163 -7.96 -9.13 2.14
CA ASN A 163 -6.57 -9.15 1.73
C ASN A 163 -5.80 -10.13 2.64
N GLU A 164 -5.27 -11.21 2.07
CA GLU A 164 -4.30 -12.06 2.75
C GLU A 164 -2.99 -11.28 2.86
N VAL A 165 -2.83 -10.65 3.99
CA VAL A 165 -1.82 -9.61 4.19
C VAL A 165 -0.41 -10.18 4.10
N ILE A 166 0.32 -9.71 3.10
CA ILE A 166 1.78 -9.65 3.21
C ILE A 166 2.06 -8.45 4.13
N PRO A 167 2.54 -8.65 5.36
CA PRO A 167 2.69 -7.58 6.36
C PRO A 167 3.90 -6.71 6.02
N ILE A 168 3.79 -5.95 4.93
CA ILE A 168 4.83 -5.03 4.50
C ILE A 168 4.22 -3.71 4.06
N SER A 169 4.84 -2.61 4.48
CA SER A 169 4.50 -1.26 4.05
C SER A 169 5.64 -0.64 3.24
N SER A 170 5.35 0.39 2.45
CA SER A 170 6.40 1.14 1.74
C SER A 170 7.44 1.73 2.70
N THR A 171 7.07 2.09 3.93
CA THR A 171 8.01 2.56 4.95
C THR A 171 8.97 1.46 5.39
N GLN A 172 8.45 0.26 5.68
CA GLN A 172 9.29 -0.90 5.96
C GLN A 172 10.17 -1.26 4.76
N MET A 173 9.62 -1.17 3.53
CA MET A 173 10.37 -1.43 2.31
C MET A 173 11.57 -0.48 2.15
N ARG A 174 11.40 0.83 2.41
CA ARG A 174 12.52 1.78 2.36
C ARG A 174 13.61 1.46 3.38
N ARG A 175 13.23 1.02 4.58
CA ARG A 175 14.20 0.51 5.58
C ARG A 175 14.91 -0.74 5.08
N LEU A 176 14.19 -1.72 4.54
CA LEU A 176 14.79 -2.94 3.99
C LEU A 176 15.74 -2.66 2.82
N LEU A 177 15.44 -1.67 1.99
CA LEU A 177 16.31 -1.22 0.90
C LEU A 177 17.62 -0.66 1.45
N ALA A 178 17.57 0.20 2.47
CA ALA A 178 18.75 0.73 3.14
C ALA A 178 19.65 -0.41 3.67
N PHE A 179 19.07 -1.54 4.09
CA PHE A 179 19.80 -2.72 4.58
C PHE A 179 20.04 -3.81 3.53
N ARG A 180 19.75 -3.55 2.25
CA ARG A 180 19.91 -4.49 1.13
C ARG A 180 19.12 -5.81 1.29
N CYS A 181 18.05 -5.81 2.10
CA CYS A 181 17.23 -6.99 2.41
C CYS A 181 15.86 -6.98 1.73
N ALA A 182 15.61 -6.04 0.81
CA ALA A 182 14.29 -5.82 0.22
C ALA A 182 13.89 -6.81 -0.89
N GLY A 183 14.86 -7.54 -1.48
CA GLY A 183 14.69 -8.28 -2.74
C GLY A 183 13.48 -9.21 -2.78
N ARG A 184 13.21 -9.96 -1.70
CA ARG A 184 12.08 -10.90 -1.64
C ARG A 184 10.70 -10.25 -1.57
N PHE A 185 10.62 -8.94 -1.33
CA PHE A 185 9.37 -8.19 -1.19
C PHE A 185 9.11 -7.23 -2.36
N LEU A 186 10.07 -7.14 -3.26
CA LEU A 186 9.94 -6.33 -4.47
C LEU A 186 9.56 -7.25 -5.64
N PRO A 187 8.69 -6.77 -6.54
CA PRO A 187 8.47 -7.43 -7.82
C PRO A 187 9.76 -7.55 -8.61
N GLU A 188 9.83 -8.54 -9.49
CA GLU A 188 10.97 -8.76 -10.38
C GLU A 188 11.30 -7.49 -11.19
N GLY A 189 12.57 -7.18 -11.34
CA GLY A 189 13.07 -5.99 -12.05
C GLY A 189 12.99 -4.67 -11.29
N VAL A 190 12.11 -4.55 -10.27
CA VAL A 190 12.01 -3.29 -9.50
C VAL A 190 13.28 -3.02 -8.69
N LEU A 191 13.89 -4.05 -8.11
CA LEU A 191 15.14 -3.90 -7.36
C LEU A 191 16.29 -3.45 -8.25
N ASP A 192 16.36 -3.99 -9.47
CA ASP A 192 17.42 -3.63 -10.42
C ASP A 192 17.25 -2.18 -10.87
N TYR A 193 16.02 -1.75 -11.19
CA TYR A 193 15.72 -0.36 -11.48
C TYR A 193 16.13 0.58 -10.33
N ILE A 194 15.84 0.21 -9.07
CA ILE A 194 16.23 0.96 -7.87
C ILE A 194 17.75 1.12 -7.79
N ARG A 195 18.50 0.04 -8.06
CA ARG A 195 19.97 0.04 -8.01
C ARG A 195 20.60 0.87 -9.13
N GLU A 196 20.14 0.67 -10.36
CA GLU A 196 20.62 1.40 -11.54
C GLU A 196 20.40 2.90 -11.40
N ASN A 197 19.27 3.30 -10.86
CA ASN A 197 18.92 4.70 -10.66
C ASN A 197 19.37 5.27 -9.29
N ARG A 198 20.07 4.47 -8.44
CA ARG A 198 20.58 4.86 -7.14
C ARG A 198 19.50 5.45 -6.21
N LEU A 199 18.30 4.88 -6.24
CA LEU A 199 17.17 5.33 -5.44
C LEU A 199 17.26 4.82 -4.00
N TYR A 200 16.66 5.54 -3.05
CA TYR A 200 16.49 5.15 -1.64
C TYR A 200 17.78 4.99 -0.86
N ASP A 201 18.72 5.84 -0.97
CA ASP A 201 20.03 5.80 -0.26
C ASP A 201 20.39 4.43 0.35
N THR A 202 20.85 3.51 -0.49
CA THR A 202 21.13 2.11 -0.13
C THR A 202 22.43 1.93 0.66
N ARG A 203 22.99 3.00 1.22
CA ARG A 203 24.26 3.01 1.97
C ARG A 203 24.02 2.92 3.47
N ALA A 204 23.38 1.86 3.93
CA ALA A 204 23.27 1.64 5.36
C ALA A 204 24.67 1.35 5.95
N ASP A 205 25.01 2.03 7.01
CA ASP A 205 26.14 1.66 7.85
C ASP A 205 25.76 0.47 8.73
N TRP A 206 26.09 -0.73 8.25
CA TRP A 206 25.82 -1.98 8.95
C TRP A 206 26.50 -2.12 10.31
N LYS A 207 27.55 -1.31 10.57
CA LYS A 207 28.29 -1.34 11.84
C LYS A 207 27.61 -0.54 12.93
N ASN A 208 26.77 0.43 12.57
CA ASN A 208 26.10 1.35 13.48
C ASN A 208 24.57 1.29 13.37
N LEU A 209 24.02 0.10 13.08
CA LEU A 209 22.57 -0.13 13.05
C LEU A 209 21.97 0.11 14.44
N PRO A 210 21.03 1.07 14.60
CA PRO A 210 20.31 1.17 15.85
C PRO A 210 19.47 -0.11 16.07
N MET A 211 19.51 -0.67 17.26
CA MET A 211 18.79 -1.90 17.62
C MET A 211 17.30 -1.84 17.25
N GLU A 212 16.70 -0.66 17.37
CA GLU A 212 15.32 -0.38 16.98
C GLU A 212 15.01 -0.63 15.49
N ALA A 213 16.03 -0.57 14.64
CA ALA A 213 15.89 -0.87 13.20
C ALA A 213 15.97 -2.38 12.90
N LEU A 214 16.62 -3.18 13.76
CA LEU A 214 16.80 -4.62 13.55
C LEU A 214 15.51 -5.41 13.74
N GLU A 215 14.72 -5.09 14.75
CA GLU A 215 13.49 -5.83 15.05
C GLU A 215 12.48 -5.81 13.90
N PRO A 216 12.10 -4.65 13.32
CA PRO A 216 11.21 -4.61 12.15
C PRO A 216 11.77 -5.37 10.94
N ILE A 217 13.10 -5.36 10.76
CA ILE A 217 13.77 -6.09 9.67
C ILE A 217 13.63 -7.59 9.91
N VAL A 218 14.02 -8.07 11.08
CA VAL A 218 13.94 -9.49 11.43
C VAL A 218 12.51 -9.98 11.32
N ILE A 219 11.54 -9.27 11.89
CA ILE A 219 10.12 -9.62 11.81
C ILE A 219 9.65 -9.71 10.36
N SER A 220 10.05 -8.78 9.50
CA SER A 220 9.66 -8.80 8.09
C SER A 220 10.27 -9.94 7.28
N LEU A 221 11.37 -10.54 7.77
CA LEU A 221 12.04 -11.68 7.16
C LEU A 221 11.51 -13.05 7.67
N LEU A 222 10.77 -13.04 8.77
CA LEU A 222 10.24 -14.26 9.36
C LEU A 222 8.96 -14.73 8.65
N ASN A 223 8.77 -16.06 8.69
CA ASN A 223 7.45 -16.63 8.42
C ASN A 223 6.45 -16.07 9.46
N PRO A 224 5.25 -15.59 9.06
CA PRO A 224 4.26 -15.03 9.97
C PRO A 224 3.98 -15.90 11.20
N ASN A 225 3.98 -17.24 11.05
CA ASN A 225 3.78 -18.19 12.14
C ASN A 225 4.92 -18.19 13.16
N ARG A 226 6.11 -17.69 12.81
CA ARG A 226 7.27 -17.60 13.70
C ARG A 226 7.41 -16.26 14.42
N VAL A 227 6.73 -15.22 13.96
CA VAL A 227 6.84 -13.87 14.54
C VAL A 227 6.51 -13.90 16.04
N LYS A 228 5.37 -14.51 16.42
CA LYS A 228 4.96 -14.61 17.83
C LYS A 228 6.00 -15.34 18.69
N HIS A 229 6.60 -16.40 18.17
CA HIS A 229 7.63 -17.15 18.87
C HIS A 229 8.90 -16.33 19.09
N VAL A 230 9.37 -15.64 18.05
CA VAL A 230 10.60 -14.81 18.12
C VAL A 230 10.41 -13.63 19.06
N LEU A 231 9.26 -12.97 19.05
CA LEU A 231 8.92 -11.90 19.99
C LEU A 231 8.89 -12.45 21.44
N GLY A 232 8.31 -13.61 21.66
CA GLY A 232 8.30 -14.27 22.97
C GLY A 232 9.71 -14.62 23.47
N CYS A 233 10.60 -15.09 22.59
CA CYS A 233 12.01 -15.32 22.93
C CYS A 233 12.72 -14.03 23.34
N ARG A 234 12.52 -12.93 22.60
CA ARG A 234 13.05 -11.60 22.93
C ARG A 234 12.59 -11.15 24.31
N ASP A 235 11.27 -11.19 24.56
CA ASP A 235 10.69 -10.73 25.83
C ASP A 235 11.19 -11.57 27.02
N THR A 236 11.36 -12.87 26.82
CA THR A 236 11.95 -13.78 27.82
C THR A 236 13.41 -13.43 28.08
N ALA A 237 14.20 -13.20 27.02
CA ALA A 237 15.61 -12.83 27.17
C ALA A 237 15.77 -11.49 27.92
N VAL A 238 14.96 -10.48 27.60
CA VAL A 238 14.94 -9.19 28.31
C VAL A 238 14.56 -9.37 29.78
N ALA A 239 13.56 -10.20 30.10
CA ALA A 239 13.15 -10.48 31.48
C ALA A 239 14.26 -11.16 32.28
N LEU A 240 14.97 -12.13 31.67
CA LEU A 240 16.11 -12.81 32.28
C LEU A 240 17.27 -11.86 32.50
N ALA A 241 17.63 -11.03 31.52
CA ALA A 241 18.69 -10.03 31.65
C ALA A 241 18.41 -9.08 32.82
N LYS A 242 17.19 -8.53 32.92
CA LYS A 242 16.77 -7.69 34.05
C LYS A 242 16.87 -8.40 35.39
N ARG A 243 16.50 -9.68 35.44
CA ARG A 243 16.53 -10.47 36.70
C ARG A 243 17.95 -10.73 37.19
N TRP A 244 18.90 -10.89 36.29
CA TRP A 244 20.28 -11.27 36.60
C TRP A 244 21.28 -10.13 36.44
N GLY A 245 20.83 -8.89 36.34
CA GLY A 245 21.69 -7.69 36.29
C GLY A 245 22.43 -7.52 34.96
N GLY A 246 21.95 -8.15 33.90
CA GLY A 246 22.48 -7.97 32.55
C GLY A 246 22.00 -6.65 31.93
N GLU A 247 22.85 -6.02 31.13
CA GLU A 247 22.45 -4.89 30.28
C GLU A 247 21.56 -5.38 29.16
N CYS A 248 20.35 -4.79 29.05
CA CYS A 248 19.47 -5.00 27.91
C CYS A 248 19.88 -4.00 26.82
N GLN A 249 20.76 -4.40 25.91
CA GLN A 249 21.01 -3.67 24.67
C GLN A 249 20.00 -4.06 23.57
#